data_fe8efd082bcc4ad98033412d01e70298
#
_entry.id   fe8efd082bcc4ad98033412d01e70298
#
_cell.length_a   1.000
_cell.length_b   1.000
_cell.length_c   1.000
_cell.angle_alpha   90.00
_cell.angle_beta   90.00
_cell.angle_gamma   90.00
#
_symmetry.space_group_name_H-M   'P 1'
#
loop_
_entity.id
_entity.type
_entity.pdbx_description
1 polymer ?
#
loop_
_entity_poly.entity_id
_entity_poly.type
_entity_poly.pdbx_seq_one_letter_code
_entity_poly.pdbx_strand_id
1 'polypeptide(L)'
;DELLTVAAVARRLGVAPATLRTWDRRYGLGPSAHESGEHRRYCPSDLARLTLMRRLIATGVAPADAAEQAKNHKGTISVEKIVEEYVVREELVGALHNAAKGLDKKFIEAALRRDLAEFGVEQSWSEVMVPLLVIVGSEWEATGEGIEVEHLLTEVLKAILREHVEDIRKPVNAH
;
A
#
# COMPACT_ATOMS: atom_id res chain seq x y z
N ASP A 1 5.18 -7.69 15.55
CA ASP A 1 5.66 -6.85 14.43
C ASP A 1 5.57 -7.64 13.12
N GLU A 2 4.88 -7.09 12.15
CA GLU A 2 4.66 -7.73 10.85
C GLU A 2 5.95 -7.69 10.01
N LEU A 3 6.50 -8.87 9.70
CA LEU A 3 7.64 -9.00 8.80
C LEU A 3 7.16 -9.19 7.36
N LEU A 4 7.53 -8.28 6.47
CA LEU A 4 7.09 -8.25 5.09
C LEU A 4 8.10 -8.86 4.12
N THR A 5 7.59 -9.55 3.09
CA THR A 5 8.41 -10.03 1.97
C THR A 5 8.82 -8.87 1.05
N VAL A 6 9.89 -9.07 0.25
CA VAL A 6 10.31 -8.11 -0.79
C VAL A 6 9.14 -7.72 -1.70
N ALA A 7 8.33 -8.70 -2.10
CA ALA A 7 7.18 -8.46 -2.98
C ALA A 7 6.10 -7.60 -2.29
N ALA A 8 5.82 -7.84 -1.00
CA ALA A 8 4.85 -7.05 -0.25
C ALA A 8 5.32 -5.60 -0.07
N VAL A 9 6.59 -5.39 0.27
CA VAL A 9 7.18 -4.05 0.38
C VAL A 9 7.16 -3.32 -0.95
N ALA A 10 7.55 -3.99 -2.04
CA ALA A 10 7.53 -3.42 -3.39
C ALA A 10 6.12 -2.93 -3.78
N ARG A 11 5.10 -3.73 -3.51
CA ARG A 11 3.69 -3.36 -3.75
C ARG A 11 3.26 -2.15 -2.91
N ARG A 12 3.53 -2.17 -1.61
CA ARG A 12 3.16 -1.06 -0.71
C ARG A 12 3.84 0.26 -1.07
N LEU A 13 5.06 0.19 -1.57
CA LEU A 13 5.82 1.38 -1.97
C LEU A 13 5.61 1.77 -3.43
N GLY A 14 4.90 0.98 -4.23
CA GLY A 14 4.71 1.26 -5.65
C GLY A 14 6.00 1.22 -6.46
N VAL A 15 6.95 0.34 -6.09
CA VAL A 15 8.22 0.16 -6.79
C VAL A 15 8.40 -1.29 -7.24
N ALA A 16 9.26 -1.51 -8.24
CA ALA A 16 9.57 -2.88 -8.65
C ALA A 16 10.44 -3.61 -7.59
N PRO A 17 10.28 -4.93 -7.38
CA PRO A 17 11.17 -5.70 -6.53
C PRO A 17 12.65 -5.58 -6.90
N ALA A 18 12.96 -5.42 -8.19
CA ALA A 18 14.31 -5.17 -8.68
C ALA A 18 14.89 -3.85 -8.18
N THR A 19 14.05 -2.81 -8.01
CA THR A 19 14.45 -1.52 -7.44
C THR A 19 14.90 -1.69 -6.00
N LEU A 20 14.12 -2.41 -5.17
CA LEU A 20 14.50 -2.69 -3.78
C LEU A 20 15.81 -3.46 -3.67
N ARG A 21 16.04 -4.45 -4.55
CA ARG A 21 17.32 -5.18 -4.60
C ARG A 21 18.49 -4.27 -5.00
N THR A 22 18.24 -3.30 -5.89
CA THR A 22 19.24 -2.31 -6.28
C THR A 22 19.55 -1.36 -5.14
N TRP A 23 18.55 -0.90 -4.39
CA TRP A 23 18.74 -0.05 -3.21
C TRP A 23 19.50 -0.77 -2.09
N ASP A 24 19.20 -2.06 -1.87
CA ASP A 24 19.96 -2.90 -0.96
C ASP A 24 21.43 -3.00 -1.39
N ARG A 25 21.69 -3.41 -2.62
CA ARG A 25 23.04 -3.64 -3.13
C ARG A 25 23.88 -2.37 -3.23
N ARG A 26 23.29 -1.26 -3.73
CA ARG A 26 24.05 -0.01 -3.97
C ARG A 26 24.14 0.85 -2.72
N TYR A 27 23.13 0.87 -1.91
CA TYR A 27 22.99 1.81 -0.82
C TYR A 27 22.88 1.17 0.56
N GLY A 28 22.81 -0.16 0.64
CA GLY A 28 22.67 -0.88 1.90
C GLY A 28 21.30 -0.65 2.58
N LEU A 29 20.25 -0.36 1.80
CA LEU A 29 18.87 -0.21 2.25
C LEU A 29 18.10 -1.52 2.09
N GLY A 30 18.65 -2.60 2.62
CA GLY A 30 18.03 -3.92 2.69
C GLY A 30 17.38 -4.19 4.05
N PRO A 31 16.87 -5.42 4.23
CA PRO A 31 16.32 -5.84 5.51
C PRO A 31 17.39 -5.88 6.60
N SER A 32 17.09 -5.26 7.75
CA SER A 32 18.03 -5.19 8.88
C SER A 32 18.19 -6.52 9.62
N ALA A 33 17.18 -7.39 9.57
CA ALA A 33 17.19 -8.73 10.13
C ALA A 33 17.37 -9.77 9.00
N HIS A 34 18.61 -10.01 8.58
CA HIS A 34 18.92 -11.00 7.55
C HIS A 34 19.97 -11.99 8.06
N GLU A 35 19.55 -13.24 8.24
CA GLU A 35 20.48 -14.35 8.38
C GLU A 35 20.74 -14.97 7.01
N SER A 36 21.99 -15.35 6.76
CA SER A 36 22.43 -15.94 5.49
C SER A 36 21.70 -17.26 5.26
N GLY A 37 20.85 -17.32 4.20
CA GLY A 37 20.08 -18.50 3.82
C GLY A 37 18.58 -18.41 4.06
N GLU A 38 18.07 -17.38 4.74
CA GLU A 38 16.64 -17.15 4.93
C GLU A 38 16.04 -16.17 3.91
N HIS A 39 14.72 -16.28 3.70
CA HIS A 39 14.00 -15.33 2.87
C HIS A 39 14.04 -13.93 3.49
N ARG A 40 14.49 -12.95 2.72
CA ARG A 40 14.57 -11.54 3.12
C ARG A 40 13.23 -11.03 3.66
N ARG A 41 13.23 -10.59 4.91
CA ARG A 41 12.07 -10.04 5.61
C ARG A 41 12.36 -8.63 6.08
N TYR A 42 11.47 -7.71 5.77
CA TYR A 42 11.56 -6.31 6.14
C TYR A 42 10.72 -6.04 7.37
N CYS A 43 11.30 -5.39 8.36
CA CYS A 43 10.61 -4.93 9.55
C CYS A 43 10.02 -3.50 9.34
N PRO A 44 9.18 -3.01 10.26
CA PRO A 44 8.60 -1.67 10.15
C PRO A 44 9.62 -0.53 10.05
N SER A 45 10.78 -0.65 10.67
CA SER A 45 11.86 0.35 10.56
C SER A 45 12.54 0.34 9.19
N ASP A 46 12.69 -0.84 8.57
CA ASP A 46 13.18 -0.94 7.20
C ASP A 46 12.22 -0.28 6.22
N LEU A 47 10.92 -0.52 6.43
CA LEU A 47 9.85 0.06 5.62
C LEU A 47 9.84 1.59 5.72
N ALA A 48 10.04 2.15 6.93
CA ALA A 48 10.14 3.58 7.13
C ALA A 48 11.31 4.21 6.33
N ARG A 49 12.48 3.56 6.35
CA ARG A 49 13.65 4.00 5.58
C ARG A 49 13.41 3.95 4.07
N LEU A 50 12.81 2.88 3.58
CA LEU A 50 12.50 2.73 2.16
C LEU A 50 11.41 3.71 1.69
N THR A 51 10.42 4.00 2.53
CA THR A 51 9.39 5.03 2.27
C THR A 51 10.02 6.40 2.15
N LEU A 52 10.93 6.76 3.07
CA LEU A 52 11.66 8.02 3.01
C LEU A 52 12.52 8.11 1.75
N MET A 53 13.24 7.04 1.39
CA MET A 53 14.02 6.96 0.16
C MET A 53 13.17 7.25 -1.07
N ARG A 54 12.02 6.57 -1.19
CA ARG A 54 11.07 6.78 -2.29
C ARG A 54 10.58 8.21 -2.37
N ARG A 55 10.17 8.80 -1.24
CA ARG A 55 9.68 10.18 -1.16
C ARG A 55 10.74 11.18 -1.61
N LEU A 56 11.95 11.06 -1.12
CA LEU A 56 13.05 11.95 -1.46
C LEU A 56 13.38 11.89 -2.96
N ILE A 57 13.42 10.70 -3.55
CA ILE A 57 13.61 10.54 -4.99
C ILE A 57 12.46 11.18 -5.78
N ALA A 58 11.22 10.99 -5.35
CA ALA A 58 10.04 11.59 -5.98
C ALA A 58 10.06 13.13 -5.94
N THR A 59 10.68 13.73 -4.93
CA THR A 59 10.89 15.19 -4.84
C THR A 59 12.15 15.69 -5.55
N GLY A 60 12.87 14.82 -6.27
CA GLY A 60 14.02 15.18 -7.09
C GLY A 60 15.38 15.08 -6.39
N VAL A 61 15.44 14.55 -5.17
CA VAL A 61 16.72 14.29 -4.48
C VAL A 61 17.45 13.16 -5.19
N ALA A 62 18.77 13.34 -5.40
CA ALA A 62 19.59 12.31 -6.03
C ALA A 62 19.56 11.00 -5.20
N PRO A 63 19.51 9.82 -5.84
CA PRO A 63 19.35 8.54 -5.14
C PRO A 63 20.41 8.27 -4.05
N ALA A 64 21.64 8.70 -4.25
CA ALA A 64 22.71 8.54 -3.25
C ALA A 64 22.44 9.37 -1.99
N ASP A 65 22.05 10.63 -2.16
CA ASP A 65 21.75 11.56 -1.06
C ASP A 65 20.46 11.14 -0.34
N ALA A 66 19.46 10.69 -1.08
CA ALA A 66 18.23 10.15 -0.53
C ALA A 66 18.50 8.90 0.33
N ALA A 67 19.39 8.03 -0.12
CA ALA A 67 19.79 6.83 0.61
C ALA A 67 20.52 7.18 1.91
N GLU A 68 21.41 8.15 1.91
CA GLU A 68 22.11 8.58 3.11
C GLU A 68 21.16 9.14 4.16
N GLN A 69 20.22 9.97 3.75
CA GLN A 69 19.18 10.48 4.64
C GLN A 69 18.27 9.35 5.18
N ALA A 70 17.89 8.41 4.31
CA ALA A 70 17.05 7.28 4.68
C ALA A 70 17.73 6.33 5.68
N LYS A 71 19.03 6.07 5.54
CA LYS A 71 19.80 5.24 6.48
C LYS A 71 19.81 5.82 7.90
N ASN A 72 19.87 7.13 8.00
CA ASN A 72 19.93 7.84 9.29
C ASN A 72 18.54 7.97 9.94
N HIS A 73 17.48 7.60 9.23
CA HIS A 73 16.12 7.66 9.76
C HIS A 73 15.90 6.59 10.83
N LYS A 74 15.53 7.08 12.03
CA LYS A 74 15.18 6.23 13.17
C LYS A 74 13.67 6.34 13.42
N GLY A 75 12.94 5.32 13.05
CA GLY A 75 11.50 5.28 13.24
C GLY A 75 10.87 4.09 12.58
N THR A 76 9.58 3.96 12.78
CA THR A 76 8.71 2.98 12.12
C THR A 76 7.65 3.71 11.33
N ILE A 77 7.06 3.04 10.34
CA ILE A 77 5.95 3.56 9.56
C ILE A 77 4.78 2.59 9.62
N SER A 78 3.59 3.10 9.78
CA SER A 78 2.36 2.31 9.69
C SER A 78 1.86 2.21 8.24
N VAL A 79 0.94 1.28 8.00
CA VAL A 79 0.30 1.14 6.67
C VAL A 79 -0.44 2.42 6.29
N GLU A 80 -1.09 3.05 7.25
CA GLU A 80 -1.83 4.31 7.06
C GLU A 80 -0.92 5.43 6.56
N LYS A 81 0.28 5.54 7.14
CA LYS A 81 1.30 6.50 6.70
C LYS A 81 1.82 6.23 5.29
N ILE A 82 1.95 4.96 4.89
CA ILE A 82 2.32 4.61 3.52
C ILE A 82 1.22 5.02 2.54
N VAL A 83 -0.04 4.81 2.90
CA VAL A 83 -1.19 5.20 2.08
C VAL A 83 -1.23 6.73 1.87
N GLU A 84 -0.84 7.53 2.86
CA GLU A 84 -0.75 8.98 2.75
C GLU A 84 0.23 9.47 1.64
N GLU A 85 1.16 8.62 1.22
CA GLU A 85 2.07 8.94 0.11
C GLU A 85 1.40 8.90 -1.28
N TYR A 86 0.22 8.28 -1.39
CA TYR A 86 -0.53 8.23 -2.65
C TYR A 86 -1.45 9.45 -2.73
N VAL A 87 -0.95 10.53 -3.33
CA VAL A 87 -1.68 11.81 -3.46
C VAL A 87 -2.62 11.80 -4.66
N VAL A 88 -2.24 11.09 -5.74
CA VAL A 88 -3.02 11.02 -6.98
C VAL A 88 -3.93 9.79 -6.94
N ARG A 89 -5.23 9.99 -7.16
CA ARG A 89 -6.24 8.91 -7.08
C ARG A 89 -6.01 7.79 -8.11
N GLU A 90 -5.52 8.11 -9.29
CA GLU A 90 -5.15 7.11 -10.30
C GLU A 90 -3.99 6.22 -9.84
N GLU A 91 -3.00 6.80 -9.17
CA GLU A 91 -1.91 6.04 -8.55
C GLU A 91 -2.43 5.16 -7.41
N LEU A 92 -3.41 5.64 -6.65
CA LEU A 92 -4.06 4.86 -5.61
C LEU A 92 -4.79 3.64 -6.18
N VAL A 93 -5.50 3.77 -7.29
CA VAL A 93 -6.15 2.64 -7.97
C VAL A 93 -5.11 1.60 -8.41
N GLY A 94 -3.99 2.04 -8.98
CA GLY A 94 -2.88 1.16 -9.36
C GLY A 94 -2.25 0.45 -8.16
N ALA A 95 -2.05 1.16 -7.05
CA ALA A 95 -1.52 0.59 -5.81
C ALA A 95 -2.49 -0.43 -5.19
N LEU A 96 -3.79 -0.14 -5.18
CA LEU A 96 -4.84 -1.05 -4.71
C LEU A 96 -4.92 -2.31 -5.58
N HIS A 97 -4.84 -2.17 -6.90
CA HIS A 97 -4.81 -3.31 -7.81
C HIS A 97 -3.60 -4.23 -7.54
N ASN A 98 -2.41 -3.66 -7.40
CA ASN A 98 -1.22 -4.42 -7.05
C ASN A 98 -1.33 -5.09 -5.66
N ALA A 99 -1.89 -4.40 -4.69
CA ALA A 99 -2.14 -4.94 -3.36
C ALA A 99 -3.15 -6.09 -3.40
N ALA A 100 -4.21 -5.98 -4.21
CA ALA A 100 -5.21 -7.02 -4.40
C ALA A 100 -4.59 -8.28 -5.02
N LYS A 101 -3.77 -8.15 -6.05
CA LYS A 101 -3.01 -9.27 -6.65
C LYS A 101 -2.08 -9.95 -5.66
N GLY A 102 -1.57 -9.21 -4.70
CA GLY A 102 -0.76 -9.73 -3.61
C GLY A 102 -1.53 -10.15 -2.37
N LEU A 103 -2.85 -10.08 -2.39
CA LEU A 103 -3.74 -10.36 -1.26
C LEU A 103 -3.38 -9.56 0.01
N ASP A 104 -2.89 -8.32 -0.18
CA ASP A 104 -2.53 -7.41 0.90
C ASP A 104 -3.77 -6.69 1.46
N LYS A 105 -4.60 -7.45 2.17
CA LYS A 105 -5.86 -6.98 2.76
C LYS A 105 -5.67 -5.72 3.61
N LYS A 106 -4.61 -5.69 4.42
CA LYS A 106 -4.35 -4.59 5.36
C LYS A 106 -4.11 -3.26 4.63
N PHE A 107 -3.34 -3.28 3.55
CA PHE A 107 -3.14 -2.09 2.72
C PHE A 107 -4.44 -1.64 2.04
N ILE A 108 -5.21 -2.58 1.48
CA ILE A 108 -6.48 -2.28 0.80
C ILE A 108 -7.46 -1.63 1.76
N GLU A 109 -7.63 -2.19 2.96
CA GLU A 109 -8.52 -1.64 3.99
C GLU A 109 -8.11 -0.23 4.43
N ALA A 110 -6.82 -0.01 4.71
CA ALA A 110 -6.31 1.30 5.14
C ALA A 110 -6.50 2.36 4.04
N ALA A 111 -6.19 2.01 2.79
CA ALA A 111 -6.32 2.91 1.65
C ALA A 111 -7.78 3.30 1.37
N LEU A 112 -8.68 2.32 1.36
CA LEU A 112 -10.10 2.58 1.10
C LEU A 112 -10.78 3.34 2.25
N ARG A 113 -10.47 3.03 3.52
CA ARG A 113 -11.00 3.80 4.66
C ARG A 113 -10.55 5.25 4.63
N ARG A 114 -9.29 5.50 4.31
CA ARG A 114 -8.77 6.85 4.18
C ARG A 114 -9.45 7.61 3.05
N ASP A 115 -9.54 7.03 1.87
CA ASP A 115 -10.17 7.64 0.71
C ASP A 115 -11.64 7.98 0.99
N LEU A 116 -12.36 7.06 1.64
CA LEU A 116 -13.75 7.25 2.03
C LEU A 116 -13.92 8.40 3.04
N ALA A 117 -13.00 8.50 4.01
CA ALA A 117 -13.03 9.55 5.03
C ALA A 117 -12.71 10.93 4.45
N GLU A 118 -11.83 11.01 3.46
CA GLU A 118 -11.38 12.26 2.86
C GLU A 118 -12.32 12.77 1.78
N PHE A 119 -12.87 11.92 0.93
CA PHE A 119 -13.65 12.29 -0.26
C PHE A 119 -15.12 11.90 -0.19
N GLY A 120 -15.52 11.10 0.77
CA GLY A 120 -16.87 10.59 0.91
C GLY A 120 -17.19 9.42 -0.02
N VAL A 121 -18.38 8.82 0.19
CA VAL A 121 -18.77 7.56 -0.47
C VAL A 121 -18.95 7.72 -1.98
N GLU A 122 -19.53 8.82 -2.44
CA GLU A 122 -19.83 9.03 -3.86
C GLU A 122 -18.55 9.10 -4.71
N GLN A 123 -17.60 9.93 -4.28
CA GLN A 123 -16.32 10.07 -5.00
C GLN A 123 -15.45 8.83 -4.87
N SER A 124 -15.36 8.24 -3.69
CA SER A 124 -14.59 7.00 -3.49
C SER A 124 -15.14 5.86 -4.32
N TRP A 125 -16.46 5.75 -4.43
CA TRP A 125 -17.10 4.76 -5.27
C TRP A 125 -16.78 4.96 -6.75
N SER A 126 -17.03 6.16 -7.28
CA SER A 126 -16.91 6.44 -8.72
C SER A 126 -15.46 6.52 -9.22
N GLU A 127 -14.54 7.03 -8.41
CA GLU A 127 -13.17 7.33 -8.86
C GLU A 127 -12.12 6.31 -8.40
N VAL A 128 -12.43 5.48 -7.41
CA VAL A 128 -11.49 4.46 -6.89
C VAL A 128 -12.07 3.05 -6.93
N MET A 129 -13.23 2.82 -6.30
CA MET A 129 -13.76 1.46 -6.15
C MET A 129 -14.22 0.87 -7.49
N VAL A 130 -14.99 1.63 -8.28
CA VAL A 130 -15.46 1.17 -9.60
C VAL A 130 -14.30 0.94 -10.57
N PRO A 131 -13.34 1.87 -10.76
CA PRO A 131 -12.18 1.62 -11.60
C PRO A 131 -11.38 0.38 -11.18
N LEU A 132 -11.19 0.17 -9.88
CA LEU A 132 -10.51 -1.01 -9.36
C LEU A 132 -11.25 -2.31 -9.71
N LEU A 133 -12.56 -2.34 -9.52
CA LEU A 133 -13.40 -3.50 -9.86
C LEU A 133 -13.40 -3.79 -11.36
N VAL A 134 -13.42 -2.75 -12.20
CA VAL A 134 -13.35 -2.88 -13.67
C VAL A 134 -12.02 -3.50 -14.08
N ILE A 135 -10.89 -3.06 -13.52
CA ILE A 135 -9.56 -3.62 -13.82
C ILE A 135 -9.51 -5.09 -13.45
N VAL A 136 -9.92 -5.44 -12.24
CA VAL A 136 -9.90 -6.83 -11.76
C VAL A 136 -10.85 -7.72 -12.55
N GLY A 137 -12.05 -7.24 -12.86
CA GLY A 137 -13.02 -7.95 -13.68
C GLY A 137 -12.52 -8.21 -15.11
N SER A 138 -11.87 -7.22 -15.73
CA SER A 138 -11.28 -7.35 -17.08
C SER A 138 -10.12 -8.36 -17.10
N GLU A 139 -9.28 -8.40 -16.06
CA GLU A 139 -8.21 -9.39 -15.95
C GLU A 139 -8.78 -10.82 -15.82
N TRP A 140 -9.82 -10.98 -15.00
CA TRP A 140 -10.49 -12.28 -14.85
C TRP A 140 -11.13 -12.76 -16.15
N GLU A 141 -11.82 -11.88 -16.89
CA GLU A 141 -12.39 -12.21 -18.21
C GLU A 141 -11.31 -12.62 -19.22
N ALA A 142 -10.14 -11.98 -19.17
CA ALA A 142 -9.06 -12.25 -20.10
C ALA A 142 -8.27 -13.53 -19.79
N THR A 143 -8.11 -13.87 -18.50
CA THR A 143 -7.22 -14.95 -18.06
C THR A 143 -7.94 -16.14 -17.42
N GLY A 144 -9.16 -15.94 -16.90
CA GLY A 144 -9.87 -16.92 -16.08
C GLY A 144 -9.25 -17.14 -14.69
N GLU A 145 -8.25 -16.32 -14.32
CA GLU A 145 -7.53 -16.39 -13.05
C GLU A 145 -7.88 -15.17 -12.16
N GLY A 146 -7.69 -15.28 -10.85
CA GLY A 146 -7.86 -14.16 -9.91
C GLY A 146 -9.18 -14.14 -9.16
N ILE A 147 -9.88 -15.28 -9.06
CA ILE A 147 -11.13 -15.38 -8.30
C ILE A 147 -10.93 -15.06 -6.81
N GLU A 148 -9.76 -15.38 -6.26
CA GLU A 148 -9.35 -15.03 -4.90
C GLU A 148 -9.17 -13.52 -4.72
N VAL A 149 -8.74 -12.80 -5.75
CA VAL A 149 -8.61 -11.33 -5.77
C VAL A 149 -9.99 -10.69 -5.75
N GLU A 150 -10.90 -11.16 -6.58
CA GLU A 150 -12.28 -10.69 -6.61
C GLU A 150 -12.99 -10.94 -5.27
N HIS A 151 -12.84 -12.14 -4.69
CA HIS A 151 -13.38 -12.46 -3.38
C HIS A 151 -12.85 -11.53 -2.29
N LEU A 152 -11.53 -11.33 -2.23
CA LEU A 152 -10.91 -10.45 -1.27
C LEU A 152 -11.46 -9.03 -1.36
N LEU A 153 -11.51 -8.46 -2.58
CA LEU A 153 -12.03 -7.12 -2.79
C LEU A 153 -13.50 -7.01 -2.41
N THR A 154 -14.31 -7.98 -2.81
CA THR A 154 -15.74 -8.01 -2.48
C THR A 154 -15.96 -8.02 -0.97
N GLU A 155 -15.23 -8.83 -0.22
CA GLU A 155 -15.34 -8.90 1.23
C GLU A 155 -14.88 -7.61 1.90
N VAL A 156 -13.75 -7.03 1.46
CA VAL A 156 -13.24 -5.77 2.00
C VAL A 156 -14.21 -4.62 1.72
N LEU A 157 -14.69 -4.48 0.49
CA LEU A 157 -15.63 -3.42 0.11
C LEU A 157 -16.95 -3.53 0.89
N LYS A 158 -17.51 -4.73 1.02
CA LYS A 158 -18.73 -4.96 1.83
C LYS A 158 -18.53 -4.56 3.29
N ALA A 159 -17.39 -4.94 3.89
CA ALA A 159 -17.09 -4.62 5.28
C ALA A 159 -16.99 -3.11 5.49
N ILE A 160 -16.21 -2.42 4.67
CA ILE A 160 -15.98 -0.97 4.77
C ILE A 160 -17.27 -0.17 4.53
N LEU A 161 -18.04 -0.53 3.51
CA LEU A 161 -19.31 0.16 3.23
C LEU A 161 -20.34 -0.07 4.35
N ARG A 162 -20.38 -1.26 4.95
CA ARG A 162 -21.23 -1.54 6.11
C ARG A 162 -20.84 -0.72 7.33
N GLU A 163 -19.55 -0.67 7.65
CA GLU A 163 -19.02 0.18 8.73
C GLU A 163 -19.42 1.64 8.51
N HIS A 164 -19.28 2.15 7.29
CA HIS A 164 -19.63 3.53 6.95
C HIS A 164 -21.13 3.82 7.15
N VAL A 165 -22.01 2.89 6.75
CA VAL A 165 -23.46 3.03 6.98
C VAL A 165 -23.80 3.00 8.47
N GLU A 166 -23.14 2.16 9.26
CA GLU A 166 -23.36 2.08 10.70
C GLU A 166 -22.90 3.36 11.40
N ASP A 167 -21.80 3.98 10.97
CA ASP A 167 -21.31 5.23 11.52
C ASP A 167 -22.25 6.41 11.24
N ILE A 168 -22.84 6.47 10.05
CA ILE A 168 -23.88 7.47 9.71
C ILE A 168 -25.14 7.30 10.54
N ARG A 169 -25.50 6.06 10.92
CA ARG A 169 -26.71 5.77 11.71
C ARG A 169 -26.54 6.01 13.22
N LYS A 170 -25.32 6.14 13.71
CA LYS A 170 -25.09 6.49 15.12
C LYS A 170 -25.67 7.89 15.41
N PRO A 171 -26.56 8.06 16.42
CA PRO A 171 -27.07 9.37 16.75
C PRO A 171 -25.88 10.26 17.17
N VAL A 172 -25.84 11.46 16.60
CA VAL A 172 -24.94 12.51 17.07
C VAL A 172 -25.40 12.85 18.49
N ASN A 173 -24.67 12.40 19.52
CA ASN A 173 -24.91 12.81 20.88
C ASN A 173 -24.70 14.34 20.95
N ALA A 174 -25.81 15.08 20.93
CA ALA A 174 -25.81 16.49 21.23
C ALA A 174 -25.41 16.66 22.70
N HIS A 175 -24.29 17.31 22.93
CA HIS A 175 -23.92 17.84 24.22
C HIS A 175 -24.49 19.24 24.36
#